data_9609ddc62cf3bba316e1722efdedbf84
#
_entry.id   9609ddc62cf3bba316e1722efdedbf84
#
_cell.length_a   1.000
_cell.length_b   1.000
_cell.length_c   1.000
_cell.angle_alpha   90.00
_cell.angle_beta   90.00
_cell.angle_gamma   90.00
#
_symmetry.space_group_name_H-M   'P 1'
#
loop_
_entity.id
_entity.type
_entity.pdbx_description
1 polymer ?
#
loop_
_entity_poly.entity_id
_entity_poly.type
_entity_poly.pdbx_seq_one_letter_code
_entity_poly.pdbx_strand_id
1 'polypeptide(L)'
;MMLEKLRQEVFESLLELPKNRLVTMHSGTVSGRDSETGNIVIKPTGFRYDRLSPKDLLVMDLNGKILEGSLRPSSDTETHLYLYRHRPDIFGIVHTHSPYACTFAVQGKPIPAVMTSAALLGGDIPIGGYAAVGGEDIGSEIIRTIGNCSAIIMQNH
;
A
#
# COMPACT_ATOMS: atom_id res chain seq x y z
N MET A 1 1.01 15.69 -18.26
CA MET A 1 0.63 14.73 -17.21
C MET A 1 1.59 14.90 -16.04
N MET A 2 1.07 15.15 -14.85
CA MET A 2 1.92 15.31 -13.66
C MET A 2 2.61 14.01 -13.29
N LEU A 3 3.86 14.07 -12.82
CA LEU A 3 4.63 12.95 -12.28
C LEU A 3 4.67 11.70 -13.20
N GLU A 4 4.89 11.92 -14.51
CA GLU A 4 4.83 10.85 -15.52
C GLU A 4 5.73 9.66 -15.19
N LYS A 5 6.96 9.92 -14.76
CA LYS A 5 7.91 8.87 -14.38
C LYS A 5 7.40 8.07 -13.20
N LEU A 6 6.95 8.73 -12.13
CA LEU A 6 6.42 8.07 -10.94
C LEU A 6 5.12 7.30 -11.25
N ARG A 7 4.25 7.83 -12.12
CA ARG A 7 3.07 7.10 -12.60
C ARG A 7 3.45 5.80 -13.29
N GLN A 8 4.47 5.83 -14.12
CA GLN A 8 4.95 4.64 -14.82
C GLN A 8 5.51 3.61 -13.82
N GLU A 9 6.33 4.04 -12.87
CA GLU A 9 6.92 3.17 -11.83
C GLU A 9 5.83 2.53 -10.95
N VAL A 10 4.84 3.32 -10.51
CA VAL A 10 3.70 2.82 -9.73
C VAL A 10 2.84 1.85 -10.55
N PHE A 11 2.61 2.16 -11.83
CA PHE A 11 1.85 1.29 -12.73
C PHE A 11 2.55 -0.06 -12.94
N GLU A 12 3.84 -0.06 -13.22
CA GLU A 12 4.62 -1.30 -13.37
C GLU A 12 4.59 -2.15 -12.09
N SER A 13 4.76 -1.51 -10.93
CA SER A 13 4.65 -2.17 -9.63
C SER A 13 3.24 -2.76 -9.39
N LEU A 14 2.19 -2.06 -9.81
CA LEU A 14 0.80 -2.57 -9.74
C LEU A 14 0.61 -3.84 -10.57
N LEU A 15 1.19 -3.91 -11.78
CA LEU A 15 1.05 -5.08 -12.64
C LEU A 15 1.74 -6.34 -12.07
N GLU A 16 2.78 -6.15 -11.24
CA GLU A 16 3.43 -7.29 -10.57
C GLU A 16 2.53 -7.97 -9.52
N LEU A 17 1.55 -7.27 -8.95
CA LEU A 17 0.68 -7.85 -7.92
C LEU A 17 -0.13 -9.06 -8.43
N PRO A 18 -0.96 -8.95 -9.48
CA PRO A 18 -1.70 -10.10 -10.01
C PRO A 18 -0.79 -11.13 -10.66
N LYS A 19 0.30 -10.73 -11.31
CA LYS A 19 1.28 -11.61 -11.93
C LYS A 19 1.91 -12.56 -10.91
N ASN A 20 2.18 -12.07 -9.71
CA ASN A 20 2.73 -12.85 -8.60
C ASN A 20 1.65 -13.42 -7.66
N ARG A 21 0.37 -13.36 -8.03
CA ARG A 21 -0.77 -13.87 -7.23
C ARG A 21 -0.88 -13.26 -5.84
N LEU A 22 -0.46 -12.01 -5.68
CA LEU A 22 -0.52 -11.27 -4.42
C LEU A 22 -1.88 -10.61 -4.19
N VAL A 23 -2.70 -10.53 -5.24
CA VAL A 23 -4.04 -9.96 -5.22
C VAL A 23 -4.96 -10.71 -6.17
N THR A 24 -6.27 -10.53 -6.00
CA THR A 24 -7.31 -11.04 -6.90
C THR A 24 -8.17 -9.90 -7.42
N MET A 25 -8.67 -10.02 -8.66
CA MET A 25 -9.58 -9.07 -9.31
C MET A 25 -9.03 -7.63 -9.35
N HIS A 26 -9.52 -6.75 -8.47
CA HIS A 26 -9.14 -5.33 -8.38
C HIS A 26 -8.62 -4.95 -6.98
N SER A 27 -8.46 -5.94 -6.09
CA SER A 27 -7.97 -5.72 -4.73
C SER A 27 -6.48 -5.34 -4.71
N GLY A 28 -6.04 -4.81 -3.59
CA GLY A 28 -4.67 -4.32 -3.42
C GLY A 28 -4.41 -2.99 -4.11
N THR A 29 -3.36 -2.33 -3.67
CA THR A 29 -2.97 -1.04 -4.22
C THR A 29 -1.47 -0.78 -4.02
N VAL A 30 -0.91 0.05 -4.89
CA VAL A 30 0.44 0.60 -4.77
C VAL A 30 0.33 2.10 -4.84
N SER A 31 1.13 2.79 -4.05
CA SER A 31 1.36 4.21 -4.21
C SER A 31 2.86 4.53 -4.19
N GLY A 32 3.21 5.64 -4.83
CA GLY A 32 4.54 6.23 -4.77
C GLY A 32 4.45 7.69 -4.35
N ARG A 33 5.44 8.17 -3.59
CA ARG A 33 5.58 9.56 -3.18
C ARG A 33 6.71 10.22 -3.96
N ASP A 34 6.42 11.36 -4.55
CA ASP A 34 7.44 12.18 -5.21
C ASP A 34 8.32 12.89 -4.17
N SER A 35 9.63 12.76 -4.32
CA SER A 35 10.61 13.30 -3.35
C SER A 35 10.73 14.82 -3.39
N GLU A 36 10.36 15.46 -4.51
CA GLU A 36 10.50 16.91 -4.68
C GLU A 36 9.25 17.65 -4.18
N THR A 37 8.06 17.16 -4.56
CA THR A 37 6.79 17.84 -4.27
C THR A 37 6.08 17.27 -3.05
N GLY A 38 6.41 16.04 -2.63
CA GLY A 38 5.70 15.28 -1.62
C GLY A 38 4.34 14.73 -2.07
N ASN A 39 3.91 15.01 -3.30
CA ASN A 39 2.66 14.49 -3.83
C ASN A 39 2.75 12.97 -4.06
N ILE A 40 1.61 12.30 -4.02
CA ILE A 40 1.53 10.85 -4.21
C ILE A 40 0.84 10.50 -5.52
N VAL A 41 1.25 9.36 -6.08
CA VAL A 41 0.54 8.67 -7.15
C VAL A 41 -0.08 7.41 -6.58
N ILE A 42 -1.37 7.16 -6.85
CA ILE A 42 -2.10 6.02 -6.30
C ILE A 42 -3.14 5.49 -7.30
N LYS A 43 -3.45 4.18 -7.19
CA LYS A 43 -4.45 3.48 -8.01
C LYS A 43 -5.88 3.93 -7.66
N PRO A 44 -6.77 4.10 -8.66
CA PRO A 44 -8.20 4.29 -8.41
C PRO A 44 -8.86 3.00 -7.88
N THR A 45 -9.95 3.14 -7.11
CA THR A 45 -10.75 2.01 -6.63
C THR A 45 -11.47 1.29 -7.77
N GLY A 46 -11.69 -0.02 -7.61
CA GLY A 46 -12.52 -0.82 -8.51
C GLY A 46 -11.95 -1.02 -9.93
N PHE A 47 -10.78 -0.50 -10.22
CA PHE A 47 -10.16 -0.64 -11.54
C PHE A 47 -9.44 -1.98 -11.68
N ARG A 48 -9.79 -2.73 -12.72
CA ARG A 48 -9.13 -4.00 -13.05
C ARG A 48 -7.74 -3.77 -13.62
N TYR A 49 -6.80 -4.62 -13.26
CA TYR A 49 -5.40 -4.53 -13.69
C TYR A 49 -5.23 -4.64 -15.20
N ASP A 50 -6.06 -5.45 -15.88
CA ASP A 50 -6.04 -5.65 -17.33
C ASP A 50 -6.56 -4.45 -18.15
N ARG A 51 -7.12 -3.44 -17.48
CA ARG A 51 -7.64 -2.22 -18.11
C ARG A 51 -6.97 -0.95 -17.58
N LEU A 52 -6.07 -1.11 -16.61
CA LEU A 52 -5.38 0.01 -15.99
C LEU A 52 -4.27 0.52 -16.90
N SER A 53 -4.05 1.82 -16.91
CA SER A 53 -2.93 2.48 -17.59
C SER A 53 -2.36 3.58 -16.69
N PRO A 54 -1.14 4.07 -16.92
CA PRO A 54 -0.53 5.11 -16.10
C PRO A 54 -1.37 6.39 -15.98
N LYS A 55 -2.13 6.75 -17.02
CA LYS A 55 -3.02 7.92 -17.03
C LYS A 55 -4.24 7.81 -16.10
N ASP A 56 -4.61 6.59 -15.73
CA ASP A 56 -5.75 6.32 -14.84
C ASP A 56 -5.37 6.48 -13.36
N LEU A 57 -4.07 6.52 -13.03
CA LEU A 57 -3.60 6.74 -11.68
C LEU A 57 -3.86 8.20 -11.26
N LEU A 58 -4.15 8.39 -9.99
CA LEU A 58 -4.43 9.72 -9.42
C LEU A 58 -3.15 10.34 -8.89
N VAL A 59 -3.01 11.67 -9.02
CA VAL A 59 -2.04 12.46 -8.26
C VAL A 59 -2.77 13.19 -7.16
N MET A 60 -2.28 13.09 -5.94
CA MET A 60 -2.90 13.70 -4.75
C MET A 60 -1.84 14.37 -3.88
N ASP A 61 -2.23 15.41 -3.16
CA ASP A 61 -1.41 15.93 -2.07
C ASP A 61 -1.60 15.09 -0.78
N LEU A 62 -0.78 15.34 0.24
CA LEU A 62 -0.86 14.61 1.52
C LEU A 62 -2.11 14.92 2.34
N ASN A 63 -2.90 15.92 1.96
CA ASN A 63 -4.18 16.27 2.58
C ASN A 63 -5.36 15.56 1.89
N GLY A 64 -5.10 14.71 0.89
CA GLY A 64 -6.12 13.96 0.17
C GLY A 64 -6.78 14.72 -0.98
N LYS A 65 -6.29 15.93 -1.33
CA LYS A 65 -6.80 16.67 -2.47
C LYS A 65 -6.28 16.06 -3.77
N ILE A 66 -7.18 15.71 -4.68
CA ILE A 66 -6.84 15.26 -6.03
C ILE A 66 -6.30 16.46 -6.82
N LEU A 67 -5.06 16.35 -7.29
CA LEU A 67 -4.39 17.35 -8.14
C LEU A 67 -4.55 17.03 -9.62
N GLU A 68 -4.53 15.73 -9.97
CA GLU A 68 -4.78 15.26 -11.33
C GLU A 68 -5.45 13.89 -11.32
N GLY A 69 -6.46 13.72 -12.16
CA GLY A 69 -7.30 12.54 -12.31
C GLY A 69 -8.74 12.83 -11.92
N SER A 70 -9.68 12.01 -12.42
CA SER A 70 -11.13 12.18 -12.19
C SER A 70 -11.80 10.94 -11.61
N LEU A 71 -11.04 9.86 -11.43
CA LEU A 71 -11.53 8.61 -10.88
C LEU A 71 -11.60 8.67 -9.35
N ARG A 72 -12.39 7.78 -8.75
CA ARG A 72 -12.47 7.67 -7.30
C ARG A 72 -11.19 7.02 -6.75
N PRO A 73 -10.54 7.61 -5.72
CA PRO A 73 -9.36 7.02 -5.08
C PRO A 73 -9.63 5.63 -4.48
N SER A 74 -8.58 4.84 -4.28
CA SER A 74 -8.63 3.57 -3.55
C SER A 74 -9.23 3.76 -2.16
N SER A 75 -9.93 2.74 -1.63
CA SER A 75 -10.36 2.69 -0.23
C SER A 75 -9.20 2.77 0.76
N ASP A 76 -7.99 2.39 0.32
CA ASP A 76 -6.78 2.40 1.13
C ASP A 76 -6.06 3.76 1.13
N THR A 77 -6.58 4.74 0.39
CA THR A 77 -5.92 6.04 0.21
C THR A 77 -5.63 6.73 1.53
N GLU A 78 -6.58 6.78 2.46
CA GLU A 78 -6.37 7.42 3.77
C GLU A 78 -5.29 6.71 4.58
N THR A 79 -5.22 5.38 4.54
CA THR A 79 -4.14 4.60 5.14
C THR A 79 -2.78 5.01 4.56
N HIS A 80 -2.65 5.08 3.23
CA HIS A 80 -1.40 5.47 2.57
C HIS A 80 -1.00 6.91 2.90
N LEU A 81 -1.95 7.84 2.87
CA LEU A 81 -1.72 9.25 3.24
C LEU A 81 -1.27 9.38 4.69
N TYR A 82 -1.93 8.65 5.61
CA TYR A 82 -1.55 8.63 7.02
C TYR A 82 -0.11 8.16 7.20
N LEU A 83 0.28 7.07 6.54
CA LEU A 83 1.64 6.53 6.59
C LEU A 83 2.66 7.53 6.04
N TYR A 84 2.41 8.16 4.91
CA TYR A 84 3.32 9.17 4.35
C TYR A 84 3.46 10.41 5.25
N ARG A 85 2.41 10.81 5.95
CA ARG A 85 2.48 11.92 6.92
C ARG A 85 3.33 11.59 8.14
N HIS A 86 3.31 10.34 8.61
CA HIS A 86 4.00 9.89 9.83
C HIS A 86 5.35 9.21 9.57
N ARG A 87 5.64 8.86 8.33
CA ARG A 87 6.89 8.23 7.88
C ARG A 87 7.46 9.02 6.68
N PRO A 88 8.11 10.14 6.92
CA PRO A 88 8.71 10.96 5.84
C PRO A 88 9.87 10.26 5.12
N ASP A 89 10.39 9.19 5.69
CA ASP A 89 11.46 8.34 5.17
C ASP A 89 11.01 7.32 4.12
N ILE A 90 9.70 7.08 3.96
CA ILE A 90 9.18 6.13 2.98
C ILE A 90 8.67 6.83 1.72
N PHE A 91 8.92 6.22 0.55
CA PHE A 91 8.53 6.74 -0.76
C PHE A 91 7.65 5.80 -1.56
N GLY A 92 7.42 4.59 -1.07
CA GLY A 92 6.53 3.60 -1.68
C GLY A 92 5.77 2.79 -0.65
N ILE A 93 4.49 2.50 -0.95
CA ILE A 93 3.65 1.63 -0.11
C ILE A 93 2.96 0.63 -1.03
N VAL A 94 3.01 -0.64 -0.63
CA VAL A 94 2.35 -1.75 -1.33
C VAL A 94 1.39 -2.44 -0.37
N HIS A 95 0.13 -2.51 -0.75
CA HIS A 95 -0.91 -3.26 -0.06
C HIS A 95 -1.31 -4.48 -0.88
N THR A 96 -1.30 -5.65 -0.27
CA THR A 96 -1.65 -6.92 -0.91
C THR A 96 -2.59 -7.75 -0.05
N HIS A 97 -3.26 -8.72 -0.69
CA HIS A 97 -4.01 -9.77 -0.03
C HIS A 97 -3.36 -11.14 -0.33
N SER A 98 -2.05 -11.23 -0.09
CA SER A 98 -1.27 -12.46 -0.30
C SER A 98 -1.90 -13.62 0.48
N PRO A 99 -2.28 -14.74 -0.19
CA PRO A 99 -2.98 -15.85 0.48
C PRO A 99 -2.22 -16.42 1.68
N TYR A 100 -0.90 -16.53 1.56
CA TYR A 100 -0.06 -17.05 2.64
C TYR A 100 0.01 -16.09 3.82
N ALA A 101 0.18 -14.78 3.59
CA ALA A 101 0.16 -13.78 4.66
C ALA A 101 -1.21 -13.73 5.36
N CYS A 102 -2.30 -13.84 4.58
CA CYS A 102 -3.65 -13.89 5.13
C CYS A 102 -3.86 -15.07 6.08
N THR A 103 -3.20 -16.22 5.87
CA THR A 103 -3.31 -17.36 6.80
C THR A 103 -2.74 -17.04 8.19
N PHE A 104 -1.72 -16.21 8.27
CA PHE A 104 -1.20 -15.71 9.54
C PHE A 104 -2.13 -14.63 10.13
N ALA A 105 -2.62 -13.73 9.29
CA ALA A 105 -3.50 -12.63 9.70
C ALA A 105 -4.77 -13.14 10.39
N VAL A 106 -5.44 -14.16 9.84
CA VAL A 106 -6.66 -14.74 10.44
C VAL A 106 -6.39 -15.52 11.74
N GLN A 107 -5.15 -15.99 11.94
CA GLN A 107 -4.73 -16.65 13.16
C GLN A 107 -4.27 -15.68 14.25
N GLY A 108 -4.14 -14.39 13.94
CA GLY A 108 -3.58 -13.39 14.85
C GLY A 108 -2.10 -13.63 15.17
N LYS A 109 -1.32 -14.17 14.22
CA LYS A 109 0.10 -14.53 14.42
C LYS A 109 1.02 -13.73 13.52
N PRO A 110 2.18 -13.27 14.02
CA PRO A 110 3.23 -12.69 13.17
C PRO A 110 3.82 -13.75 12.23
N ILE A 111 4.45 -13.31 11.13
CA ILE A 111 5.19 -14.22 10.25
C ILE A 111 6.64 -14.29 10.75
N PRO A 112 7.13 -15.45 11.19
CA PRO A 112 8.48 -15.56 11.73
C PRO A 112 9.54 -15.42 10.62
N ALA A 113 10.64 -14.75 10.95
CA ALA A 113 11.79 -14.54 10.04
C ALA A 113 12.67 -15.78 9.94
N VAL A 114 12.09 -16.90 9.51
CA VAL A 114 12.79 -18.18 9.38
C VAL A 114 13.65 -18.29 8.11
N MET A 115 13.58 -17.31 7.23
CA MET A 115 14.36 -17.23 5.98
C MET A 115 15.14 -15.92 5.93
N THR A 116 16.32 -15.95 5.31
CA THR A 116 17.18 -14.76 5.15
C THR A 116 16.45 -13.57 4.54
N SER A 117 15.63 -13.81 3.52
CA SER A 117 14.83 -12.75 2.87
C SER A 117 13.82 -12.09 3.82
N ALA A 118 13.24 -12.84 4.75
CA ALA A 118 12.34 -12.27 5.76
C ALA A 118 13.13 -11.45 6.80
N ALA A 119 14.33 -11.91 7.19
CA ALA A 119 15.19 -11.18 8.11
C ALA A 119 15.61 -9.80 7.57
N LEU A 120 15.77 -9.65 6.25
CA LEU A 120 16.06 -8.37 5.60
C LEU A 120 14.93 -7.33 5.73
N LEU A 121 13.71 -7.76 6.07
CA LEU A 121 12.56 -6.86 6.34
C LEU A 121 12.58 -6.26 7.74
N GLY A 122 13.56 -6.62 8.57
CA GLY A 122 13.72 -6.11 9.93
C GLY A 122 13.44 -7.13 11.05
N GLY A 123 13.27 -8.40 10.70
CA GLY A 123 12.96 -9.50 11.64
C GLY A 123 11.60 -10.13 11.34
N ASP A 124 10.94 -10.65 12.38
CA ASP A 124 9.57 -11.17 12.27
C ASP A 124 8.63 -10.08 11.73
N ILE A 125 7.79 -10.43 10.75
CA ILE A 125 6.79 -9.48 10.24
C ILE A 125 5.69 -9.36 11.30
N PRO A 126 5.55 -8.20 11.94
CA PRO A 126 4.60 -8.02 13.03
C PRO A 126 3.16 -8.10 12.54
N ILE A 127 2.24 -8.34 13.49
CA ILE A 127 0.80 -8.30 13.25
C ILE A 127 0.20 -7.11 13.99
N GLY A 128 -0.44 -6.20 13.23
CA GLY A 128 -1.30 -5.16 13.79
C GLY A 128 -2.68 -5.70 14.13
N GLY A 129 -3.37 -5.06 15.07
CA GLY A 129 -4.74 -5.37 15.43
C GLY A 129 -5.72 -5.10 14.29
N TYR A 130 -6.98 -5.50 14.50
CA TYR A 130 -8.06 -5.15 13.58
C TYR A 130 -8.32 -3.63 13.60
N ALA A 131 -8.45 -3.06 12.42
CA ALA A 131 -8.83 -1.66 12.23
C ALA A 131 -9.82 -1.54 11.05
N ALA A 132 -10.74 -0.57 11.14
CA ALA A 132 -11.76 -0.38 10.11
C ALA A 132 -11.19 0.24 8.84
N VAL A 133 -11.70 -0.20 7.68
CA VAL A 133 -11.30 0.32 6.36
C VAL A 133 -11.99 1.66 6.09
N GLY A 134 -11.28 2.58 5.43
CA GLY A 134 -11.84 3.83 4.90
C GLY A 134 -11.50 5.10 5.67
N GLY A 135 -10.79 4.97 6.81
CA GLY A 135 -10.28 6.08 7.61
C GLY A 135 -8.79 5.94 7.91
N GLU A 136 -8.33 6.63 8.94
CA GLU A 136 -6.93 6.62 9.38
C GLU A 136 -6.60 5.45 10.33
N ASP A 137 -7.59 4.67 10.77
CA ASP A 137 -7.44 3.66 11.81
C ASP A 137 -6.39 2.59 11.45
N ILE A 138 -6.40 2.09 10.21
CA ILE A 138 -5.39 1.13 9.73
C ILE A 138 -4.00 1.76 9.74
N GLY A 139 -3.87 2.99 9.25
CA GLY A 139 -2.59 3.72 9.22
C GLY A 139 -2.03 3.94 10.63
N SER A 140 -2.88 4.34 11.56
CA SER A 140 -2.54 4.54 12.97
C SER A 140 -2.06 3.22 13.62
N GLU A 141 -2.78 2.14 13.39
CA GLU A 141 -2.42 0.82 13.92
C GLU A 141 -1.08 0.32 13.33
N ILE A 142 -0.86 0.55 12.04
CA ILE A 142 0.42 0.23 11.38
C ILE A 142 1.57 0.99 12.06
N ILE A 143 1.46 2.31 12.21
CA ILE A 143 2.51 3.15 12.84
C ILE A 143 2.80 2.68 14.26
N ARG A 144 1.76 2.32 15.03
CA ARG A 144 1.90 1.85 16.40
C ARG A 144 2.67 0.52 16.50
N THR A 145 2.53 -0.35 15.49
CA THR A 145 2.93 -1.77 15.61
C THR A 145 4.13 -2.14 14.75
N ILE A 146 4.37 -1.48 13.61
CA ILE A 146 5.38 -1.89 12.62
C ILE A 146 6.82 -1.82 13.14
N GLY A 147 7.11 -0.94 14.11
CA GLY A 147 8.46 -0.75 14.62
C GLY A 147 9.46 -0.42 13.52
N ASN A 148 10.59 -1.16 13.50
CA ASN A 148 11.65 -1.01 12.51
C ASN A 148 11.45 -1.91 11.27
N CYS A 149 10.35 -2.67 11.19
CA CYS A 149 10.09 -3.55 10.06
C CYS A 149 9.63 -2.76 8.82
N SER A 150 9.94 -3.28 7.64
CA SER A 150 9.46 -2.75 6.36
C SER A 150 8.15 -3.37 5.90
N ALA A 151 7.62 -4.33 6.67
CA ALA A 151 6.36 -5.02 6.38
C ALA A 151 5.58 -5.26 7.66
N ILE A 152 4.26 -5.36 7.53
CA ILE A 152 3.32 -5.68 8.60
C ILE A 152 2.13 -6.43 8.01
N ILE A 153 1.52 -7.32 8.76
CA ILE A 153 0.20 -7.88 8.44
C ILE A 153 -0.85 -7.33 9.41
N MET A 154 -2.10 -7.22 8.93
CA MET A 154 -3.21 -6.69 9.73
C MET A 154 -4.16 -7.83 10.07
N GLN A 155 -4.47 -8.01 11.37
CA GLN A 155 -5.37 -9.06 11.84
C GLN A 155 -6.77 -8.87 11.22
N ASN A 156 -7.32 -9.96 10.69
CA ASN A 156 -8.67 -10.02 10.12
C ASN A 156 -8.95 -9.00 8.99
N HIS A 157 -7.90 -8.57 8.31
CA HIS A 157 -8.03 -7.69 7.14
C HIS A 157 -7.98 -8.46 5.82
#